data_2f01b9f75ae5f27cfc14ecfd7604621f
#
_entry.id   2f01b9f75ae5f27cfc14ecfd7604621f
#
_cell.length_a   1.000
_cell.length_b   1.000
_cell.length_c   1.000
_cell.angle_alpha   90.00
_cell.angle_beta   90.00
_cell.angle_gamma   90.00
#
_symmetry.space_group_name_H-M   'P 1'
#
loop_
_entity.id
_entity.type
_entity.pdbx_description
1 polymer ?
#
loop_
_entity_poly.entity_id
_entity_poly.type
_entity_poly.pdbx_seq_one_letter_code
_entity_poly.pdbx_strand_id
1 'polypeptide(L)'
;MRRITYFLIIGFFLAIVSTGCVPRPKVYIQKIKGSRYQLIVDRKPYIVKGVCYNPISIGGSHEYDWCSDPNAPWITDGKLMHDMGVNTIRLYQSHENSEEVKKVVRNLYQLYGIRTILGHWLGFWEYPCPLYSDKTFRDKIKKEVLEMVSLYKDEPGILLWILGNENNYSCFGRVNPWSSDEIDKETDLQQKNYLRARIYYSFVNELAKEIHKIDPNHPVALGNGELVGLDIANKVSPDVDLVACIIYRGRSFGNIFASLKATFDKPILLSEFGADSFDAYLNKEDQNMQAFFLESQWRQIYENLSGNKKGAGNCIGGTIFEWLDEWWKHSPDYSEGWKVHDTEAGWSNGSYYFDIKASGSMNMNEEWFGIVAQSEELENGINKRIPKKAYYVIREFWKNPVLDIKKKTVKPK
;
A
#
# COMPACT_ATOMS: atom_id res chain seq x y z
N MET A 1 -38.73 -65.27 -52.66
CA MET A 1 -38.42 -64.91 -51.26
C MET A 1 -37.26 -63.92 -51.22
N ARG A 2 -37.52 -62.63 -51.02
CA ARG A 2 -36.46 -61.58 -50.91
C ARG A 2 -36.19 -61.35 -49.41
N ARG A 3 -34.97 -61.57 -49.01
CA ARG A 3 -34.49 -61.24 -47.65
C ARG A 3 -34.13 -59.76 -47.59
N ILE A 4 -34.80 -59.03 -46.69
CA ILE A 4 -34.49 -57.63 -46.39
C ILE A 4 -33.51 -57.60 -45.17
N THR A 5 -32.30 -57.08 -45.38
CA THR A 5 -31.29 -56.94 -44.36
C THR A 5 -31.39 -55.50 -43.78
N TYR A 6 -31.73 -55.38 -42.50
CA TYR A 6 -31.74 -54.13 -41.81
C TYR A 6 -30.32 -53.79 -41.28
N PHE A 7 -29.75 -52.71 -41.77
CA PHE A 7 -28.55 -52.11 -41.17
C PHE A 7 -28.97 -51.19 -40.00
N LEU A 8 -28.54 -51.53 -38.78
CA LEU A 8 -28.64 -50.65 -37.60
C LEU A 8 -27.44 -49.71 -37.63
N ILE A 9 -27.68 -48.40 -37.82
CA ILE A 9 -26.68 -47.35 -37.67
C ILE A 9 -26.72 -46.91 -36.21
N ILE A 10 -25.71 -47.31 -35.43
CA ILE A 10 -25.49 -46.82 -34.07
C ILE A 10 -24.73 -45.49 -34.20
N GLY A 11 -25.44 -44.36 -34.01
CA GLY A 11 -24.86 -43.04 -33.94
C GLY A 11 -24.16 -42.86 -32.59
N PHE A 12 -22.84 -42.79 -32.59
CA PHE A 12 -22.05 -42.35 -31.43
C PHE A 12 -22.18 -40.83 -31.30
N PHE A 13 -22.98 -40.36 -30.34
CA PHE A 13 -22.93 -38.97 -29.92
C PHE A 13 -21.67 -38.76 -29.06
N LEU A 14 -20.60 -38.22 -29.65
CA LEU A 14 -19.49 -37.62 -28.87
C LEU A 14 -19.99 -36.33 -28.22
N ALA A 15 -20.29 -36.37 -26.92
CA ALA A 15 -20.48 -35.19 -26.13
C ALA A 15 -19.11 -34.48 -25.99
N ILE A 16 -18.88 -33.44 -26.78
CA ILE A 16 -17.76 -32.54 -26.59
C ILE A 16 -18.03 -31.75 -25.30
N VAL A 17 -17.48 -32.23 -24.19
CA VAL A 17 -17.39 -31.43 -22.97
C VAL A 17 -16.39 -30.31 -23.27
N SER A 18 -16.90 -29.15 -23.69
CA SER A 18 -16.08 -27.94 -23.74
C SER A 18 -15.75 -27.59 -22.29
N THR A 19 -14.55 -27.94 -21.86
CA THR A 19 -13.97 -27.38 -20.66
C THR A 19 -13.81 -25.85 -20.90
N GLY A 20 -14.84 -25.10 -20.52
CA GLY A 20 -14.79 -23.66 -20.59
C GLY A 20 -13.55 -23.17 -19.85
N CYS A 21 -12.59 -22.61 -20.58
CA CYS A 21 -11.41 -22.01 -20.00
C CYS A 21 -11.90 -20.83 -19.14
N VAL A 22 -11.89 -20.98 -17.83
CA VAL A 22 -12.20 -19.86 -16.92
C VAL A 22 -11.22 -18.74 -17.25
N PRO A 23 -11.69 -17.53 -17.63
CA PRO A 23 -10.80 -16.44 -17.93
C PRO A 23 -9.87 -16.19 -16.74
N ARG A 24 -8.55 -16.09 -16.98
CA ARG A 24 -7.61 -15.74 -15.91
C ARG A 24 -7.89 -14.32 -15.45
N PRO A 25 -7.80 -14.03 -14.12
CA PRO A 25 -7.92 -12.68 -13.59
C PRO A 25 -6.98 -11.71 -14.31
N LYS A 26 -7.39 -10.44 -14.42
CA LYS A 26 -6.56 -9.38 -15.02
C LYS A 26 -5.30 -9.11 -14.19
N VAL A 27 -5.45 -9.15 -12.85
CA VAL A 27 -4.39 -8.98 -11.87
C VAL A 27 -4.41 -10.17 -10.91
N TYR A 28 -3.27 -10.79 -10.64
CA TYR A 28 -3.20 -11.90 -9.70
C TYR A 28 -1.78 -12.11 -9.17
N ILE A 29 -1.70 -12.78 -8.00
CA ILE A 29 -0.43 -13.23 -7.43
C ILE A 29 -0.07 -14.59 -8.02
N GLN A 30 1.11 -14.70 -8.58
CA GLN A 30 1.67 -15.95 -9.06
C GLN A 30 2.75 -16.47 -8.11
N LYS A 31 2.51 -17.63 -7.49
CA LYS A 31 3.54 -18.37 -6.75
C LYS A 31 4.41 -19.14 -7.74
N ILE A 32 5.71 -18.99 -7.64
CA ILE A 32 6.71 -19.71 -8.41
C ILE A 32 7.56 -20.61 -7.49
N LYS A 33 8.44 -21.43 -8.06
CA LYS A 33 9.23 -22.39 -7.29
C LYS A 33 9.97 -21.74 -6.11
N GLY A 34 9.93 -22.37 -4.94
CA GLY A 34 10.64 -21.96 -3.74
C GLY A 34 10.00 -20.81 -2.98
N SER A 35 8.66 -20.78 -2.94
CA SER A 35 7.89 -19.71 -2.26
C SER A 35 8.36 -18.32 -2.66
N ARG A 36 8.51 -18.13 -3.96
CA ARG A 36 8.77 -16.84 -4.60
C ARG A 36 7.49 -16.38 -5.29
N TYR A 37 7.28 -15.09 -5.38
CA TYR A 37 6.00 -14.54 -5.84
C TYR A 37 6.20 -13.42 -6.85
N GLN A 38 5.24 -13.32 -7.77
CA GLN A 38 5.13 -12.22 -8.72
C GLN A 38 3.71 -11.67 -8.72
N LEU A 39 3.57 -10.38 -8.81
CA LEU A 39 2.33 -9.75 -9.24
C LEU A 39 2.29 -9.82 -10.76
N ILE A 40 1.20 -10.35 -11.29
CA ILE A 40 0.96 -10.43 -12.73
C ILE A 40 -0.16 -9.47 -13.09
N VAL A 41 0.09 -8.61 -14.06
CA VAL A 41 -0.88 -7.66 -14.60
C VAL A 41 -0.92 -7.84 -16.11
N ASP A 42 -2.09 -8.05 -16.68
CA ASP A 42 -2.29 -8.27 -18.11
C ASP A 42 -1.32 -9.34 -18.67
N ARG A 43 -1.13 -10.42 -17.93
CA ARG A 43 -0.25 -11.59 -18.24
C ARG A 43 1.25 -11.28 -18.20
N LYS A 44 1.68 -10.16 -17.65
CA LYS A 44 3.10 -9.77 -17.53
C LYS A 44 3.48 -9.57 -16.07
N PRO A 45 4.71 -9.93 -15.69
CA PRO A 45 5.23 -9.56 -14.38
C PRO A 45 5.19 -8.03 -14.18
N TYR A 46 4.71 -7.61 -13.02
CA TYR A 46 4.57 -6.21 -12.65
C TYR A 46 5.27 -5.95 -11.32
N ILE A 47 6.13 -4.95 -11.28
CA ILE A 47 6.76 -4.46 -10.05
C ILE A 47 6.06 -3.17 -9.69
N VAL A 48 5.48 -3.12 -8.50
CA VAL A 48 4.86 -1.90 -7.98
C VAL A 48 5.96 -0.87 -7.71
N LYS A 49 6.02 0.17 -8.53
CA LYS A 49 6.85 1.37 -8.38
C LYS A 49 5.90 2.51 -8.06
N GLY A 50 5.55 2.64 -6.81
CA GLY A 50 4.44 3.48 -6.40
C GLY A 50 4.80 4.61 -5.46
N VAL A 51 3.81 5.47 -5.25
CA VAL A 51 3.78 6.52 -4.24
C VAL A 51 2.44 6.52 -3.51
N CYS A 52 2.44 6.85 -2.22
CA CYS A 52 1.23 7.25 -1.51
C CYS A 52 0.83 8.63 -2.03
N TYR A 53 -0.46 8.84 -2.29
CA TYR A 53 -0.92 10.01 -2.99
C TYR A 53 -2.09 10.66 -2.27
N ASN A 54 -1.84 11.86 -1.76
CA ASN A 54 -2.82 12.72 -1.11
C ASN A 54 -2.40 14.19 -1.35
N PRO A 55 -2.77 14.80 -2.51
CA PRO A 55 -2.24 16.08 -2.96
C PRO A 55 -2.94 17.27 -2.30
N ILE A 56 -2.87 17.38 -0.99
CA ILE A 56 -3.40 18.50 -0.25
C ILE A 56 -2.54 19.74 -0.50
N SER A 57 -3.17 20.85 -0.82
CA SER A 57 -2.52 22.15 -1.03
C SER A 57 -2.04 22.76 0.27
N ILE A 58 -1.03 23.64 0.22
CA ILE A 58 -0.61 24.46 1.36
C ILE A 58 -1.81 25.27 1.88
N GLY A 59 -2.09 25.16 3.17
CA GLY A 59 -3.25 25.78 3.82
C GLY A 59 -4.55 24.96 3.74
N GLY A 60 -4.52 23.79 3.10
CA GLY A 60 -5.62 22.82 3.08
C GLY A 60 -5.58 21.86 4.28
N SER A 61 -6.75 21.40 4.74
CA SER A 61 -6.86 20.39 5.80
C SER A 61 -6.77 18.96 5.23
N HIS A 62 -6.56 17.99 6.10
CA HIS A 62 -6.61 16.56 5.74
C HIS A 62 -7.98 16.08 5.20
N GLU A 63 -9.04 16.85 5.44
CA GLU A 63 -10.39 16.56 4.94
C GLU A 63 -10.65 17.13 3.53
N TYR A 64 -9.65 17.80 2.93
CA TYR A 64 -9.81 18.42 1.62
C TYR A 64 -10.09 17.36 0.54
N ASP A 65 -11.26 17.49 -0.12
CA ASP A 65 -11.62 16.61 -1.24
C ASP A 65 -10.90 17.05 -2.54
N TRP A 66 -9.63 16.68 -2.65
CA TRP A 66 -8.81 16.98 -3.82
C TRP A 66 -9.29 16.28 -5.10
N CYS A 67 -10.09 15.20 -4.98
CA CYS A 67 -10.67 14.54 -6.15
C CYS A 67 -11.68 15.44 -6.86
N SER A 68 -12.34 16.32 -6.13
CA SER A 68 -13.30 17.28 -6.66
C SER A 68 -12.68 18.66 -7.00
N ASP A 69 -11.34 18.81 -6.84
CA ASP A 69 -10.66 20.06 -7.20
C ASP A 69 -10.78 20.35 -8.70
N PRO A 70 -11.35 21.52 -9.10
CA PRO A 70 -11.52 21.88 -10.50
C PRO A 70 -10.19 22.02 -11.26
N ASN A 71 -9.06 22.28 -10.55
CA ASN A 71 -7.74 22.38 -11.14
C ASN A 71 -7.09 21.01 -11.40
N ALA A 72 -7.75 19.92 -10.97
CA ALA A 72 -7.34 18.54 -11.23
C ALA A 72 -5.85 18.27 -10.94
N PRO A 73 -5.39 18.41 -9.69
CA PRO A 73 -3.96 18.30 -9.33
C PRO A 73 -3.32 17.00 -9.84
N TRP A 74 -4.08 15.91 -9.93
CA TRP A 74 -3.62 14.62 -10.45
C TRP A 74 -3.17 14.66 -11.92
N ILE A 75 -3.54 15.66 -12.70
CA ILE A 75 -3.06 15.80 -14.09
C ILE A 75 -1.62 16.29 -14.10
N THR A 76 -1.30 17.33 -13.33
CA THR A 76 0.08 17.82 -13.19
C THR A 76 0.96 16.79 -12.49
N ASP A 77 0.48 16.23 -11.37
CA ASP A 77 1.20 15.23 -10.62
C ASP A 77 1.40 13.94 -11.42
N GLY A 78 0.37 13.48 -12.15
CA GLY A 78 0.42 12.30 -13.00
C GLY A 78 1.49 12.40 -14.09
N LYS A 79 1.66 13.58 -14.68
CA LYS A 79 2.74 13.84 -15.63
C LYS A 79 4.12 13.69 -14.97
N LEU A 80 4.33 14.32 -13.82
CA LEU A 80 5.59 14.22 -13.07
C LEU A 80 5.84 12.77 -12.60
N MET A 81 4.82 12.07 -12.12
CA MET A 81 4.90 10.66 -11.74
C MET A 81 5.33 9.78 -12.93
N HIS A 82 4.69 9.96 -14.08
CA HIS A 82 5.04 9.25 -15.31
C HIS A 82 6.50 9.50 -15.73
N ASP A 83 6.93 10.75 -15.71
CA ASP A 83 8.30 11.15 -16.06
C ASP A 83 9.34 10.56 -15.09
N MET A 84 8.95 10.34 -13.83
CA MET A 84 9.76 9.65 -12.82
C MET A 84 9.81 8.13 -13.04
N GLY A 85 8.77 7.54 -13.64
CA GLY A 85 8.61 6.10 -13.80
C GLY A 85 7.72 5.45 -12.75
N VAL A 86 6.92 6.23 -12.03
CA VAL A 86 5.83 5.74 -11.19
C VAL A 86 4.80 5.02 -12.06
N ASN A 87 4.37 3.85 -11.65
CA ASN A 87 3.34 3.07 -12.32
C ASN A 87 2.12 2.81 -11.45
N THR A 88 2.17 3.21 -10.18
CA THR A 88 1.12 2.92 -9.20
C THR A 88 0.99 4.07 -8.21
N ILE A 89 -0.23 4.46 -7.89
CA ILE A 89 -0.53 5.27 -6.69
C ILE A 89 -1.24 4.40 -5.65
N ARG A 90 -1.10 4.76 -4.38
CA ARG A 90 -1.90 4.23 -3.28
C ARG A 90 -2.81 5.32 -2.74
N LEU A 91 -4.10 5.03 -2.73
CA LEU A 91 -5.13 5.79 -2.02
C LEU A 91 -5.56 5.01 -0.79
N TYR A 92 -5.64 5.67 0.36
CA TYR A 92 -5.97 5.04 1.64
C TYR A 92 -7.43 4.65 1.74
N GLN A 93 -8.29 5.46 1.12
CA GLN A 93 -9.72 5.21 1.01
C GLN A 93 -10.31 5.98 -0.18
N SER A 94 -11.53 5.64 -0.53
CA SER A 94 -12.33 6.43 -1.46
C SER A 94 -12.82 7.71 -0.79
N HIS A 95 -12.84 8.81 -1.52
CA HIS A 95 -13.56 10.03 -1.12
C HIS A 95 -15.07 9.85 -1.32
N GLU A 96 -15.87 10.73 -0.71
CA GLU A 96 -17.34 10.66 -0.76
C GLU A 96 -17.89 10.71 -2.19
N ASN A 97 -17.32 11.56 -3.04
CA ASN A 97 -17.73 11.67 -4.44
C ASN A 97 -17.08 10.58 -5.32
N SER A 98 -17.74 9.44 -5.40
CA SER A 98 -17.23 8.27 -6.13
C SER A 98 -16.98 8.52 -7.62
N GLU A 99 -17.75 9.40 -8.29
CA GLU A 99 -17.55 9.70 -9.71
C GLU A 99 -16.28 10.52 -9.96
N GLU A 100 -15.94 11.44 -9.07
CA GLU A 100 -14.67 12.17 -9.14
C GLU A 100 -13.48 11.24 -8.86
N VAL A 101 -13.59 10.32 -7.89
CA VAL A 101 -12.54 9.29 -7.67
C VAL A 101 -12.36 8.42 -8.92
N LYS A 102 -13.45 7.97 -9.56
CA LYS A 102 -13.38 7.22 -10.83
C LYS A 102 -12.67 8.02 -11.93
N LYS A 103 -12.98 9.32 -12.03
CA LYS A 103 -12.34 10.22 -12.99
C LYS A 103 -10.82 10.31 -12.74
N VAL A 104 -10.39 10.43 -11.49
CA VAL A 104 -8.96 10.40 -11.11
C VAL A 104 -8.32 9.09 -11.57
N VAL A 105 -8.90 7.95 -11.18
CA VAL A 105 -8.39 6.61 -11.53
C VAL A 105 -8.28 6.43 -13.04
N ARG A 106 -9.33 6.80 -13.79
CA ARG A 106 -9.33 6.72 -15.26
C ARG A 106 -8.27 7.61 -15.90
N ASN A 107 -8.18 8.88 -15.47
CA ASN A 107 -7.24 9.84 -16.03
C ASN A 107 -5.79 9.39 -15.80
N LEU A 108 -5.43 9.00 -14.58
CA LEU A 108 -4.09 8.53 -14.27
C LEU A 108 -3.73 7.29 -15.10
N TYR A 109 -4.67 6.36 -15.27
CA TYR A 109 -4.42 5.17 -16.07
C TYR A 109 -4.36 5.46 -17.57
N GLN A 110 -5.32 6.21 -18.11
CA GLN A 110 -5.44 6.44 -19.56
C GLN A 110 -4.35 7.39 -20.09
N LEU A 111 -4.01 8.42 -19.33
CA LEU A 111 -3.02 9.42 -19.76
C LEU A 111 -1.59 9.00 -19.45
N TYR A 112 -1.38 8.29 -18.35
CA TYR A 112 -0.04 8.05 -17.82
C TYR A 112 0.30 6.58 -17.57
N GLY A 113 -0.64 5.67 -17.72
CA GLY A 113 -0.46 4.25 -17.43
C GLY A 113 -0.32 3.93 -15.94
N ILE A 114 -0.67 4.87 -15.06
CA ILE A 114 -0.55 4.73 -13.61
C ILE A 114 -1.78 4.02 -13.07
N ARG A 115 -1.56 2.92 -12.32
CA ARG A 115 -2.62 2.14 -11.69
C ARG A 115 -2.85 2.58 -10.26
N THR A 116 -4.02 2.25 -9.72
CA THR A 116 -4.44 2.64 -8.38
C THR A 116 -4.59 1.43 -7.47
N ILE A 117 -3.93 1.46 -6.32
CA ILE A 117 -4.23 0.63 -5.16
C ILE A 117 -5.24 1.42 -4.33
N LEU A 118 -6.41 0.84 -4.07
CA LEU A 118 -7.44 1.48 -3.27
C LEU A 118 -7.62 0.74 -1.95
N GLY A 119 -7.56 1.49 -0.85
CA GLY A 119 -7.68 0.98 0.50
C GLY A 119 -9.03 1.28 1.16
N HIS A 120 -9.23 0.69 2.33
CA HIS A 120 -10.29 1.02 3.27
C HIS A 120 -9.77 0.92 4.70
N TRP A 121 -9.96 1.96 5.52
CA TRP A 121 -9.44 2.06 6.88
C TRP A 121 -10.04 1.05 7.87
N LEU A 122 -11.13 0.37 7.51
CA LEU A 122 -11.88 -0.56 8.37
C LEU A 122 -12.32 0.06 9.71
N GLY A 123 -12.69 1.34 9.69
CA GLY A 123 -13.13 2.06 10.89
C GLY A 123 -12.02 2.31 11.92
N PHE A 124 -10.73 2.29 11.53
CA PHE A 124 -9.61 2.43 12.47
C PHE A 124 -9.62 3.76 13.23
N TRP A 125 -10.11 4.83 12.61
CA TRP A 125 -10.20 6.18 13.19
C TRP A 125 -11.60 6.54 13.72
N GLU A 126 -12.57 5.61 13.69
CA GLU A 126 -13.92 5.85 14.22
C GLU A 126 -13.93 5.71 15.74
N TYR A 127 -14.72 6.54 16.44
CA TYR A 127 -14.90 6.46 17.89
C TYR A 127 -16.24 5.78 18.26
N PRO A 128 -16.29 4.92 19.29
CA PRO A 128 -15.19 4.27 20.01
C PRO A 128 -14.56 3.18 19.14
N CYS A 129 -13.42 3.48 18.63
CA CYS A 129 -12.80 2.72 17.56
C CYS A 129 -11.60 1.91 18.07
N PRO A 130 -11.33 0.80 17.40
CA PRO A 130 -12.21 -0.02 16.55
C PRO A 130 -12.97 -1.06 17.35
N LEU A 131 -14.18 -1.44 16.95
CA LEU A 131 -15.03 -2.42 17.67
C LEU A 131 -15.15 -3.75 16.92
N TYR A 132 -14.04 -4.39 16.57
CA TYR A 132 -14.03 -5.59 15.72
C TYR A 132 -14.74 -6.82 16.33
N SER A 133 -15.03 -6.84 17.64
CA SER A 133 -15.88 -7.86 18.27
C SER A 133 -17.38 -7.57 18.14
N ASP A 134 -17.78 -6.33 17.86
CA ASP A 134 -19.18 -5.94 17.72
C ASP A 134 -19.72 -6.30 16.34
N LYS A 135 -20.87 -6.99 16.33
CA LYS A 135 -21.48 -7.43 15.07
C LYS A 135 -21.99 -6.26 14.23
N THR A 136 -22.59 -5.25 14.86
CA THR A 136 -23.16 -4.10 14.15
C THR A 136 -22.05 -3.29 13.48
N PHE A 137 -20.95 -3.06 14.19
CA PHE A 137 -19.76 -2.43 13.65
C PHE A 137 -19.19 -3.21 12.45
N ARG A 138 -19.02 -4.53 12.59
CA ARG A 138 -18.51 -5.36 11.50
C ARG A 138 -19.44 -5.37 10.28
N ASP A 139 -20.75 -5.44 10.48
CA ASP A 139 -21.74 -5.42 9.40
C ASP A 139 -21.69 -4.07 8.64
N LYS A 140 -21.54 -2.93 9.36
CA LYS A 140 -21.33 -1.60 8.78
C LYS A 140 -20.09 -1.57 7.90
N ILE A 141 -18.94 -1.92 8.47
CA ILE A 141 -17.65 -1.91 7.73
C ILE A 141 -17.68 -2.87 6.53
N LYS A 142 -18.28 -4.05 6.69
CA LYS A 142 -18.43 -5.00 5.59
C LYS A 142 -19.26 -4.41 4.44
N LYS A 143 -20.34 -3.73 4.77
CA LYS A 143 -21.18 -3.05 3.77
C LYS A 143 -20.35 -1.99 3.00
N GLU A 144 -19.65 -1.12 3.71
CA GLU A 144 -18.82 -0.06 3.13
C GLU A 144 -17.73 -0.61 2.20
N VAL A 145 -17.02 -1.66 2.64
CA VAL A 145 -15.98 -2.32 1.84
C VAL A 145 -16.57 -2.92 0.55
N LEU A 146 -17.69 -3.64 0.65
CA LEU A 146 -18.30 -4.28 -0.52
C LEU A 146 -18.92 -3.25 -1.48
N GLU A 147 -19.45 -2.14 -0.97
CA GLU A 147 -19.89 -1.01 -1.78
C GLU A 147 -18.71 -0.36 -2.53
N MET A 148 -17.59 -0.09 -1.84
CA MET A 148 -16.38 0.42 -2.47
C MET A 148 -15.91 -0.50 -3.60
N VAL A 149 -15.74 -1.80 -3.33
CA VAL A 149 -15.29 -2.76 -4.36
C VAL A 149 -16.27 -2.81 -5.53
N SER A 150 -17.58 -2.83 -5.26
CA SER A 150 -18.61 -2.86 -6.32
C SER A 150 -18.58 -1.62 -7.20
N LEU A 151 -18.26 -0.46 -6.63
CA LEU A 151 -18.18 0.82 -7.35
C LEU A 151 -16.96 0.91 -8.28
N TYR A 152 -15.82 0.30 -7.87
CA TYR A 152 -14.54 0.54 -8.57
C TYR A 152 -13.95 -0.68 -9.28
N LYS A 153 -14.41 -1.91 -9.05
CA LYS A 153 -13.82 -3.12 -9.60
C LYS A 153 -13.72 -3.18 -11.12
N ASP A 154 -14.60 -2.48 -11.81
CA ASP A 154 -14.64 -2.43 -13.28
C ASP A 154 -13.90 -1.20 -13.84
N GLU A 155 -13.39 -0.30 -12.98
CA GLU A 155 -12.65 0.85 -13.43
C GLU A 155 -11.27 0.44 -14.00
N PRO A 156 -10.91 0.92 -15.18
CA PRO A 156 -9.60 0.67 -15.74
C PRO A 156 -8.54 1.29 -14.84
N GLY A 157 -7.52 0.52 -14.50
CA GLY A 157 -6.42 1.01 -13.68
C GLY A 157 -6.48 0.57 -12.22
N ILE A 158 -7.55 0.02 -11.71
CA ILE A 158 -7.52 -0.64 -10.38
C ILE A 158 -6.50 -1.77 -10.42
N LEU A 159 -5.67 -1.85 -9.38
CA LEU A 159 -4.59 -2.84 -9.27
C LEU A 159 -4.89 -3.90 -8.20
N LEU A 160 -5.20 -3.48 -7.00
CA LEU A 160 -5.55 -4.35 -5.88
C LEU A 160 -6.24 -3.56 -4.76
N TRP A 161 -6.81 -4.28 -3.79
CA TRP A 161 -7.48 -3.75 -2.62
C TRP A 161 -6.60 -3.90 -1.39
N ILE A 162 -6.55 -2.87 -0.50
CA ILE A 162 -5.91 -2.98 0.82
C ILE A 162 -6.97 -2.85 1.90
N LEU A 163 -7.06 -3.84 2.77
CA LEU A 163 -7.94 -3.87 3.93
C LEU A 163 -7.17 -3.48 5.20
N GLY A 164 -7.51 -2.34 5.77
CA GLY A 164 -6.82 -1.74 6.90
C GLY A 164 -5.53 -1.02 6.50
N ASN A 165 -4.84 -0.51 7.50
CA ASN A 165 -3.55 0.16 7.43
C ASN A 165 -2.65 -0.36 8.55
N GLU A 166 -2.66 0.29 9.71
CA GLU A 166 -1.93 -0.11 10.92
C GLU A 166 -2.87 -0.60 12.04
N ASN A 167 -4.05 -1.09 11.67
CA ASN A 167 -5.11 -1.52 12.58
C ASN A 167 -4.65 -2.57 13.60
N ASN A 168 -3.62 -3.36 13.26
CA ASN A 168 -3.02 -4.32 14.17
C ASN A 168 -2.45 -3.66 15.44
N TYR A 169 -2.06 -2.39 15.40
CA TYR A 169 -1.58 -1.70 16.61
C TYR A 169 -2.67 -1.57 17.69
N SER A 170 -3.94 -1.52 17.31
CA SER A 170 -5.06 -1.57 18.27
C SER A 170 -5.18 -2.92 18.99
N CYS A 171 -4.76 -4.00 18.33
CA CYS A 171 -4.76 -5.34 18.93
C CYS A 171 -3.68 -5.51 20.00
N PHE A 172 -2.58 -4.78 19.89
CA PHE A 172 -1.41 -4.87 20.77
C PHE A 172 -1.27 -3.69 21.74
N GLY A 173 -2.32 -2.88 21.89
CA GLY A 173 -2.40 -1.82 22.88
C GLY A 173 -1.57 -0.56 22.55
N ARG A 174 -1.10 -0.40 21.32
CA ARG A 174 -0.32 0.78 20.88
C ARG A 174 -1.20 1.98 20.54
N VAL A 175 -2.34 1.72 19.88
CA VAL A 175 -3.31 2.74 19.47
C VAL A 175 -4.71 2.18 19.70
N ASN A 176 -5.58 2.97 20.35
CA ASN A 176 -7.00 2.68 20.53
C ASN A 176 -7.33 1.20 20.84
N PRO A 177 -6.82 0.62 21.93
CA PRO A 177 -7.10 -0.77 22.27
C PRO A 177 -8.58 -0.94 22.61
N TRP A 178 -9.21 -1.88 21.95
CA TRP A 178 -10.62 -2.23 22.14
C TRP A 178 -10.78 -3.50 22.98
N SER A 179 -11.98 -3.74 23.50
CA SER A 179 -12.27 -4.90 24.31
C SER A 179 -13.65 -5.51 24.04
N SER A 180 -13.92 -6.63 24.65
CA SER A 180 -15.19 -7.34 24.67
C SER A 180 -15.27 -8.24 25.89
N ASP A 181 -16.46 -8.77 26.20
CA ASP A 181 -16.65 -9.71 27.33
C ASP A 181 -15.72 -10.93 27.26
N GLU A 182 -15.39 -11.42 26.06
CA GLU A 182 -14.44 -12.52 25.87
C GLU A 182 -13.03 -12.11 26.26
N ILE A 183 -12.59 -10.93 25.81
CA ILE A 183 -11.25 -10.40 26.07
C ILE A 183 -11.09 -10.01 27.55
N ASP A 184 -12.13 -9.43 28.15
CA ASP A 184 -12.09 -8.94 29.54
C ASP A 184 -12.02 -10.06 30.58
N LYS A 185 -12.49 -11.27 30.25
CA LYS A 185 -12.33 -12.47 31.09
C LYS A 185 -10.88 -12.94 31.20
N GLU A 186 -10.03 -12.61 30.22
CA GLU A 186 -8.62 -12.95 30.28
C GLU A 186 -7.88 -12.04 31.24
N THR A 187 -6.95 -12.60 32.00
CA THR A 187 -6.10 -11.85 32.93
C THR A 187 -4.70 -11.59 32.33
N ASP A 188 -4.27 -12.48 31.43
CA ASP A 188 -2.98 -12.38 30.76
C ASP A 188 -3.05 -11.43 29.57
N LEU A 189 -2.14 -10.44 29.54
CA LEU A 189 -2.08 -9.44 28.49
C LEU A 189 -1.76 -10.05 27.10
N GLN A 190 -0.93 -11.09 27.06
CA GLN A 190 -0.57 -11.73 25.79
C GLN A 190 -1.78 -12.47 25.22
N GLN A 191 -2.58 -13.09 26.07
CA GLN A 191 -3.84 -13.72 25.64
C GLN A 191 -4.88 -12.69 25.19
N LYS A 192 -5.02 -11.57 25.87
CA LYS A 192 -5.87 -10.46 25.41
C LYS A 192 -5.46 -9.97 24.02
N ASN A 193 -4.16 -9.74 23.80
CA ASN A 193 -3.63 -9.30 22.52
C ASN A 193 -3.82 -10.36 21.42
N TYR A 194 -3.62 -11.64 21.75
CA TYR A 194 -3.87 -12.75 20.83
C TYR A 194 -5.35 -12.82 20.42
N LEU A 195 -6.29 -12.68 21.37
CA LEU A 195 -7.73 -12.69 21.08
C LEU A 195 -8.12 -11.53 20.17
N ARG A 196 -7.66 -10.30 20.48
CA ARG A 196 -7.90 -9.14 19.62
C ARG A 196 -7.37 -9.38 18.20
N ALA A 197 -6.12 -9.80 18.07
CA ALA A 197 -5.52 -10.07 16.77
C ALA A 197 -6.27 -11.18 16.01
N ARG A 198 -6.65 -12.26 16.67
CA ARG A 198 -7.46 -13.35 16.08
C ARG A 198 -8.80 -12.84 15.56
N ILE A 199 -9.52 -12.04 16.35
CA ILE A 199 -10.82 -11.47 15.96
C ILE A 199 -10.63 -10.54 14.75
N TYR A 200 -9.69 -9.60 14.81
CA TYR A 200 -9.41 -8.65 13.75
C TYR A 200 -9.03 -9.35 12.42
N TYR A 201 -8.03 -10.22 12.45
CA TYR A 201 -7.58 -10.88 11.23
C TYR A 201 -8.60 -11.87 10.67
N SER A 202 -9.42 -12.51 11.52
CA SER A 202 -10.55 -13.32 11.04
C SER A 202 -11.60 -12.47 10.33
N PHE A 203 -11.84 -11.25 10.81
CA PHE A 203 -12.74 -10.31 10.14
C PHE A 203 -12.17 -9.84 8.79
N VAL A 204 -10.88 -9.51 8.72
CA VAL A 204 -10.21 -9.20 7.45
C VAL A 204 -10.33 -10.36 6.46
N ASN A 205 -10.17 -11.59 6.93
CA ASN A 205 -10.36 -12.78 6.07
C ASN A 205 -11.80 -12.93 5.57
N GLU A 206 -12.78 -12.66 6.41
CA GLU A 206 -14.19 -12.65 6.00
C GLU A 206 -14.41 -11.64 4.87
N LEU A 207 -13.88 -10.42 5.00
CA LEU A 207 -13.96 -9.39 3.98
C LEU A 207 -13.28 -9.82 2.68
N ALA A 208 -12.05 -10.36 2.75
CA ALA A 208 -11.33 -10.84 1.58
C ALA A 208 -12.12 -11.91 0.82
N LYS A 209 -12.70 -12.86 1.55
CA LYS A 209 -13.54 -13.91 0.96
C LYS A 209 -14.79 -13.36 0.26
N GLU A 210 -15.44 -12.37 0.84
CA GLU A 210 -16.62 -11.72 0.21
C GLU A 210 -16.21 -10.88 -1.01
N ILE A 211 -15.06 -10.19 -0.94
CA ILE A 211 -14.53 -9.44 -2.10
C ILE A 211 -14.27 -10.39 -3.27
N HIS A 212 -13.62 -11.54 -3.07
CA HIS A 212 -13.34 -12.49 -4.15
C HIS A 212 -14.60 -13.03 -4.84
N LYS A 213 -15.77 -13.03 -4.15
CA LYS A 213 -17.05 -13.41 -4.78
C LYS A 213 -17.54 -12.37 -5.78
N ILE A 214 -17.31 -11.09 -5.51
CA ILE A 214 -17.80 -9.97 -6.34
C ILE A 214 -16.74 -9.43 -7.30
N ASP A 215 -15.46 -9.64 -6.97
CA ASP A 215 -14.31 -9.24 -7.78
C ASP A 215 -13.22 -10.32 -7.80
N PRO A 216 -13.28 -11.26 -8.73
CA PRO A 216 -12.24 -12.28 -8.91
C PRO A 216 -11.02 -11.76 -9.68
N ASN A 217 -10.98 -10.47 -10.07
CA ASN A 217 -9.97 -9.93 -10.98
C ASN A 217 -8.83 -9.18 -10.28
N HIS A 218 -8.98 -8.87 -8.99
CA HIS A 218 -8.00 -8.10 -8.25
C HIS A 218 -7.66 -8.76 -6.91
N PRO A 219 -6.37 -8.81 -6.53
CA PRO A 219 -5.93 -9.34 -5.25
C PRO A 219 -6.39 -8.47 -4.07
N VAL A 220 -6.54 -9.12 -2.91
CA VAL A 220 -6.86 -8.49 -1.64
C VAL A 220 -5.66 -8.57 -0.70
N ALA A 221 -5.18 -7.42 -0.23
CA ALA A 221 -4.07 -7.27 0.69
C ALA A 221 -4.55 -6.99 2.12
N LEU A 222 -3.87 -7.57 3.10
CA LEU A 222 -3.95 -7.16 4.50
C LEU A 222 -3.00 -6.00 4.75
N GLY A 223 -3.52 -4.81 5.13
CA GLY A 223 -2.72 -3.69 5.63
C GLY A 223 -2.24 -3.96 7.05
N ASN A 224 -0.91 -3.83 7.31
CA ASN A 224 -0.32 -4.18 8.59
C ASN A 224 0.90 -3.31 8.93
N GLY A 225 0.87 -2.69 10.11
CA GLY A 225 2.03 -2.00 10.67
C GLY A 225 3.09 -3.01 11.13
N GLU A 226 4.30 -2.90 10.60
CA GLU A 226 5.41 -3.81 10.87
C GLU A 226 5.03 -5.30 10.64
N LEU A 227 5.74 -6.23 11.29
CA LEU A 227 5.45 -7.67 11.22
C LEU A 227 4.62 -8.18 12.42
N VAL A 228 4.15 -7.26 13.26
CA VAL A 228 3.47 -7.60 14.51
C VAL A 228 2.14 -8.30 14.22
N GLY A 229 1.96 -9.50 14.78
CA GLY A 229 0.73 -10.29 14.67
C GLY A 229 0.57 -11.11 13.38
N LEU A 230 1.53 -11.06 12.45
CA LEU A 230 1.42 -11.79 11.18
C LEU A 230 1.46 -13.31 11.34
N ASP A 231 2.04 -13.83 12.42
CA ASP A 231 1.95 -15.25 12.79
C ASP A 231 0.51 -15.69 13.13
N ILE A 232 -0.29 -14.79 13.71
CA ILE A 232 -1.71 -15.00 13.97
C ILE A 232 -2.50 -14.86 12.65
N ALA A 233 -2.24 -13.78 11.90
CA ALA A 233 -2.86 -13.56 10.60
C ALA A 233 -2.68 -14.76 9.65
N ASN A 234 -1.48 -15.36 9.61
CA ASN A 234 -1.20 -16.54 8.79
C ASN A 234 -2.11 -17.73 9.10
N LYS A 235 -2.53 -17.88 10.35
CA LYS A 235 -3.40 -18.97 10.79
C LYS A 235 -4.87 -18.74 10.46
N VAL A 236 -5.32 -17.48 10.46
CA VAL A 236 -6.75 -17.14 10.40
C VAL A 236 -7.17 -16.36 9.16
N SER A 237 -6.22 -15.99 8.28
CA SER A 237 -6.51 -15.21 7.07
C SER A 237 -6.06 -15.92 5.78
N PRO A 238 -6.55 -17.14 5.49
CA PRO A 238 -6.15 -17.88 4.29
C PRO A 238 -6.59 -17.21 2.98
N ASP A 239 -7.70 -16.47 2.97
CA ASP A 239 -8.28 -15.86 1.76
C ASP A 239 -7.61 -14.52 1.38
N VAL A 240 -6.74 -13.96 2.23
CA VAL A 240 -5.90 -12.80 1.87
C VAL A 240 -4.81 -13.21 0.89
N ASP A 241 -4.57 -12.45 -0.19
CA ASP A 241 -3.60 -12.81 -1.24
C ASP A 241 -2.17 -12.37 -0.92
N LEU A 242 -2.01 -11.26 -0.20
CA LEU A 242 -0.71 -10.67 0.13
C LEU A 242 -0.78 -9.82 1.41
N VAL A 243 0.40 -9.50 1.94
CA VAL A 243 0.52 -8.53 3.05
C VAL A 243 1.04 -7.21 2.51
N ALA A 244 0.35 -6.12 2.86
CA ALA A 244 0.75 -4.74 2.60
C ALA A 244 1.32 -4.15 3.89
N CYS A 245 2.65 -4.10 4.01
CA CYS A 245 3.33 -3.67 5.23
C CYS A 245 3.71 -2.19 5.20
N ILE A 246 3.53 -1.53 6.34
CA ILE A 246 4.00 -0.17 6.64
C ILE A 246 5.28 -0.30 7.47
N ILE A 247 6.43 0.14 6.93
CA ILE A 247 7.75 -0.11 7.50
C ILE A 247 8.61 1.15 7.51
N TYR A 248 8.91 1.67 8.70
CA TYR A 248 9.78 2.84 8.90
C TYR A 248 11.00 2.46 9.75
N ARG A 249 12.06 1.98 9.11
CA ARG A 249 13.29 1.49 9.77
C ARG A 249 14.56 2.23 9.35
N GLY A 250 14.43 3.41 8.73
CA GLY A 250 15.54 4.17 8.19
C GLY A 250 16.03 3.61 6.84
N ARG A 251 17.33 3.67 6.57
CA ARG A 251 17.91 3.24 5.27
C ARG A 251 17.80 1.76 4.98
N SER A 252 17.49 0.92 5.98
CA SER A 252 17.44 -0.53 5.83
C SER A 252 16.17 -1.11 6.43
N PHE A 253 15.55 -2.02 5.71
CA PHE A 253 14.46 -2.85 6.23
C PHE A 253 14.93 -4.00 7.13
N GLY A 254 16.25 -4.20 7.28
CA GLY A 254 16.80 -5.33 8.02
C GLY A 254 16.43 -6.66 7.37
N ASN A 255 15.94 -7.59 8.17
CA ASN A 255 15.62 -8.96 7.74
C ASN A 255 14.15 -9.20 7.41
N ILE A 256 13.32 -8.13 7.20
CA ILE A 256 11.85 -8.28 7.09
C ILE A 256 11.41 -9.28 6.02
N PHE A 257 12.07 -9.30 4.86
CA PHE A 257 11.70 -10.19 3.75
C PHE A 257 11.90 -11.66 4.11
N ALA A 258 13.00 -11.99 4.78
CA ALA A 258 13.27 -13.35 5.25
C ALA A 258 12.35 -13.73 6.41
N SER A 259 12.15 -12.81 7.36
CA SER A 259 11.26 -13.03 8.51
C SER A 259 9.82 -13.24 8.06
N LEU A 260 9.31 -12.41 7.14
CA LEU A 260 7.97 -12.59 6.60
C LEU A 260 7.83 -13.93 5.89
N LYS A 261 8.81 -14.30 5.04
CA LYS A 261 8.77 -15.58 4.33
C LYS A 261 8.70 -16.78 5.27
N ALA A 262 9.32 -16.68 6.45
CA ALA A 262 9.26 -17.72 7.46
C ALA A 262 7.93 -17.76 8.23
N THR A 263 7.25 -16.61 8.36
CA THR A 263 6.06 -16.44 9.19
C THR A 263 4.76 -16.52 8.38
N PHE A 264 4.78 -16.01 7.15
CA PHE A 264 3.59 -15.83 6.31
C PHE A 264 3.92 -16.18 4.86
N ASP A 265 3.48 -17.34 4.38
CA ASP A 265 3.80 -17.82 3.00
C ASP A 265 2.94 -17.10 1.94
N LYS A 266 3.07 -15.78 1.88
CA LYS A 266 2.46 -14.90 0.89
C LYS A 266 3.44 -13.78 0.52
N PRO A 267 3.22 -13.05 -0.61
CA PRO A 267 4.09 -11.94 -0.96
C PRO A 267 3.89 -10.73 -0.06
N ILE A 268 4.92 -9.89 -0.02
CA ILE A 268 4.90 -8.58 0.62
C ILE A 268 4.88 -7.47 -0.44
N LEU A 269 3.98 -6.52 -0.24
CA LEU A 269 4.03 -5.18 -0.78
C LEU A 269 4.47 -4.26 0.37
N LEU A 270 5.49 -3.45 0.18
CA LEU A 270 5.77 -2.35 1.12
C LEU A 270 4.81 -1.22 0.79
N SER A 271 3.65 -1.21 1.44
CA SER A 271 2.59 -0.25 1.15
C SER A 271 2.84 1.15 1.71
N GLU A 272 3.77 1.25 2.66
CA GLU A 272 4.41 2.48 3.06
C GLU A 272 5.84 2.21 3.48
N PHE A 273 6.72 3.07 3.00
CA PHE A 273 8.08 3.25 3.49
C PHE A 273 8.59 4.59 2.98
N GLY A 274 9.53 5.18 3.67
CA GLY A 274 10.00 6.49 3.28
C GLY A 274 11.09 7.00 4.21
N ALA A 275 11.41 8.26 4.02
CA ALA A 275 12.22 9.07 4.89
C ALA A 275 11.86 10.53 4.67
N ASP A 276 11.87 11.32 5.72
CA ASP A 276 11.75 12.75 5.62
C ASP A 276 13.01 13.40 5.03
N SER A 277 12.87 14.60 4.53
CA SER A 277 13.99 15.44 4.10
C SER A 277 14.44 16.42 5.20
N PHE A 278 14.02 16.24 6.44
CA PHE A 278 14.36 17.10 7.57
C PHE A 278 15.44 16.49 8.46
N ASP A 279 16.54 17.21 8.65
CA ASP A 279 17.60 16.82 9.58
C ASP A 279 17.32 17.44 10.95
N ALA A 280 16.79 16.64 11.87
CA ALA A 280 16.45 17.07 13.23
C ALA A 280 17.67 17.50 14.08
N TYR A 281 18.86 17.03 13.73
CA TYR A 281 20.08 17.44 14.43
C TYR A 281 20.58 18.82 14.00
N LEU A 282 20.42 19.14 12.72
CA LEU A 282 20.85 20.41 12.13
C LEU A 282 19.70 21.41 12.00
N ASN A 283 18.48 21.00 12.32
CA ASN A 283 17.24 21.77 12.21
C ASN A 283 17.09 22.42 10.81
N LYS A 284 17.26 21.62 9.76
CA LYS A 284 17.17 22.07 8.37
C LYS A 284 16.83 20.95 7.41
N GLU A 285 16.41 21.31 6.22
CA GLU A 285 16.20 20.36 5.13
C GLU A 285 17.52 19.70 4.68
N ASP A 286 17.51 18.37 4.51
CA ASP A 286 18.56 17.58 3.87
C ASP A 286 18.00 16.58 2.85
N GLN A 287 17.79 17.06 1.64
CA GLN A 287 17.34 16.23 0.51
C GLN A 287 18.34 15.12 0.11
N ASN A 288 19.63 15.25 0.50
CA ASN A 288 20.62 14.20 0.22
C ASN A 288 20.38 12.98 1.09
N MET A 289 20.06 13.21 2.36
CA MET A 289 19.75 12.13 3.31
C MET A 289 18.48 11.38 2.86
N GLN A 290 17.39 12.10 2.55
CA GLN A 290 16.16 11.49 2.02
C GLN A 290 16.44 10.63 0.79
N ALA A 291 17.15 11.17 -0.20
CA ALA A 291 17.49 10.46 -1.43
C ALA A 291 18.33 9.21 -1.18
N PHE A 292 19.30 9.29 -0.28
CA PHE A 292 20.14 8.14 0.11
C PHE A 292 19.34 7.03 0.78
N PHE A 293 18.42 7.36 1.68
CA PHE A 293 17.56 6.39 2.36
C PHE A 293 16.66 5.68 1.36
N LEU A 294 15.95 6.43 0.54
CA LEU A 294 15.04 5.88 -0.46
C LEU A 294 15.75 5.01 -1.50
N GLU A 295 16.95 5.42 -1.97
CA GLU A 295 17.73 4.58 -2.87
C GLU A 295 18.15 3.27 -2.21
N SER A 296 18.61 3.31 -0.94
CA SER A 296 18.97 2.11 -0.18
C SER A 296 17.78 1.18 0.03
N GLN A 297 16.61 1.72 0.35
CA GLN A 297 15.36 0.97 0.51
C GLN A 297 14.94 0.30 -0.82
N TRP A 298 14.97 1.03 -1.93
CA TRP A 298 14.64 0.47 -3.25
C TRP A 298 15.62 -0.61 -3.71
N ARG A 299 16.90 -0.51 -3.39
CA ARG A 299 17.86 -1.60 -3.63
C ARG A 299 17.44 -2.89 -2.94
N GLN A 300 17.05 -2.81 -1.66
CA GLN A 300 16.60 -3.97 -0.90
C GLN A 300 15.28 -4.53 -1.44
N ILE A 301 14.35 -3.69 -1.90
CA ILE A 301 13.13 -4.14 -2.62
C ILE A 301 13.53 -4.97 -3.84
N TYR A 302 14.41 -4.45 -4.71
CA TYR A 302 14.84 -5.14 -5.92
C TYR A 302 15.62 -6.41 -5.63
N GLU A 303 16.46 -6.44 -4.58
CA GLU A 303 17.16 -7.63 -4.13
C GLU A 303 16.20 -8.75 -3.73
N ASN A 304 15.02 -8.42 -3.24
CA ASN A 304 14.01 -9.37 -2.76
C ASN A 304 12.86 -9.63 -3.74
N LEU A 305 12.94 -9.11 -4.98
CA LEU A 305 12.03 -9.51 -6.05
C LEU A 305 12.25 -10.97 -6.47
N SER A 306 11.23 -11.60 -7.02
CA SER A 306 11.27 -13.00 -7.43
C SER A 306 12.37 -13.33 -8.45
N GLY A 307 12.75 -12.38 -9.30
CA GLY A 307 13.82 -12.54 -10.30
C GLY A 307 15.23 -12.58 -9.71
N ASN A 308 15.45 -12.05 -8.53
CA ASN A 308 16.76 -12.05 -7.89
C ASN A 308 16.96 -13.31 -7.04
N LYS A 309 17.87 -14.21 -7.48
CA LYS A 309 18.09 -15.50 -6.83
C LYS A 309 18.69 -15.41 -5.41
N LYS A 310 19.36 -14.31 -5.07
CA LYS A 310 20.01 -14.12 -3.77
C LYS A 310 19.04 -13.71 -2.66
N GLY A 311 17.96 -13.00 -3.01
CA GLY A 311 16.99 -12.51 -2.04
C GLY A 311 15.85 -13.48 -1.74
N ALA A 312 14.96 -13.08 -0.84
CA ALA A 312 13.81 -13.89 -0.40
C ALA A 312 12.85 -14.20 -1.54
N GLY A 313 12.71 -13.30 -2.51
CA GLY A 313 11.86 -13.47 -3.69
C GLY A 313 10.37 -13.32 -3.44
N ASN A 314 9.99 -12.76 -2.32
CA ASN A 314 8.61 -12.57 -1.88
C ASN A 314 8.14 -11.12 -1.97
N CYS A 315 8.98 -10.19 -2.39
CA CYS A 315 8.59 -8.79 -2.58
C CYS A 315 8.00 -8.56 -3.97
N ILE A 316 6.94 -7.76 -4.06
CA ILE A 316 6.31 -7.36 -5.34
C ILE A 316 6.49 -5.86 -5.64
N GLY A 317 7.23 -5.14 -4.82
CA GLY A 317 7.48 -3.69 -4.95
C GLY A 317 7.01 -2.91 -3.74
N GLY A 318 6.76 -1.62 -3.92
CA GLY A 318 6.26 -0.77 -2.84
C GLY A 318 5.80 0.61 -3.28
N THR A 319 5.20 1.34 -2.34
CA THR A 319 4.76 2.73 -2.49
C THR A 319 5.51 3.62 -1.51
N ILE A 320 6.22 4.60 -2.02
CA ILE A 320 6.96 5.59 -1.21
C ILE A 320 5.93 6.45 -0.47
N PHE A 321 6.06 6.60 0.81
CA PHE A 321 5.43 7.63 1.58
C PHE A 321 6.40 8.81 1.67
N GLU A 322 6.10 9.94 0.95
CA GLU A 322 4.96 10.06 0.06
C GLU A 322 5.24 10.98 -1.16
N TRP A 323 4.20 11.32 -1.94
CA TRP A 323 4.36 12.16 -3.11
C TRP A 323 4.65 13.62 -2.76
N LEU A 324 3.79 14.27 -1.95
CA LEU A 324 3.90 15.67 -1.54
C LEU A 324 4.16 15.82 -0.05
N ASP A 325 4.80 16.91 0.35
CA ASP A 325 4.89 17.30 1.75
C ASP A 325 3.51 17.56 2.36
N GLU A 326 3.28 17.11 3.61
CA GLU A 326 1.99 17.16 4.29
C GLU A 326 1.91 18.35 5.28
N TRP A 327 1.87 19.56 4.78
CA TRP A 327 1.82 20.79 5.58
C TRP A 327 0.72 20.83 6.64
N TRP A 328 -0.39 20.11 6.41
CA TRP A 328 -1.50 20.01 7.35
C TRP A 328 -1.14 19.26 8.65
N LYS A 329 -0.08 18.50 8.67
CA LYS A 329 0.37 17.71 9.83
C LYS A 329 1.05 18.55 10.91
N HIS A 330 1.40 19.79 10.66
CA HIS A 330 1.91 20.69 11.70
C HIS A 330 0.91 20.83 12.86
N SER A 331 -0.35 21.05 12.55
CA SER A 331 -1.42 21.19 13.52
C SER A 331 -2.75 20.78 12.90
N PRO A 332 -3.15 19.50 12.98
CA PRO A 332 -4.34 18.99 12.28
C PRO A 332 -5.62 19.76 12.59
N ASP A 333 -5.74 20.29 13.81
CA ASP A 333 -6.93 20.99 14.30
C ASP A 333 -6.81 22.52 14.25
N TYR A 334 -5.71 23.06 13.67
CA TYR A 334 -5.44 24.50 13.69
C TYR A 334 -4.97 25.01 12.32
N SER A 335 -5.87 25.64 11.60
CA SER A 335 -5.70 26.04 10.20
C SER A 335 -4.52 26.97 9.90
N GLU A 336 -4.10 27.82 10.84
CA GLU A 336 -2.92 28.67 10.65
C GLU A 336 -1.64 27.83 10.58
N GLY A 337 -1.59 26.69 11.25
CA GLY A 337 -0.49 25.74 11.17
C GLY A 337 -0.34 25.12 9.78
N TRP A 338 -1.40 25.01 9.00
CA TRP A 338 -1.34 24.37 7.66
C TRP A 338 -0.54 25.16 6.61
N LYS A 339 -0.09 26.35 6.96
CA LYS A 339 0.80 27.21 6.16
C LYS A 339 2.23 27.25 6.68
N VAL A 340 2.53 26.51 7.73
CA VAL A 340 3.84 26.42 8.35
C VAL A 340 4.45 25.07 8.03
N HIS A 341 5.64 25.05 7.43
CA HIS A 341 6.41 23.82 7.27
C HIS A 341 7.15 23.55 8.57
N ASP A 342 6.68 22.57 9.32
CA ASP A 342 7.07 22.32 10.70
C ASP A 342 8.54 21.89 10.85
N THR A 343 9.22 22.43 11.84
CA THR A 343 10.59 22.05 12.21
C THR A 343 10.67 21.33 13.56
N GLU A 344 9.53 21.06 14.20
CA GLU A 344 9.45 20.45 15.52
C GLU A 344 8.93 19.02 15.50
N ALA A 345 8.58 18.48 14.32
CA ALA A 345 8.03 17.15 14.14
C ALA A 345 6.78 16.88 15.01
N GLY A 346 5.87 17.86 15.05
CA GLY A 346 4.71 17.84 15.95
C GLY A 346 3.77 16.66 15.79
N TRP A 347 3.67 16.09 14.58
CA TRP A 347 2.78 14.97 14.31
C TRP A 347 3.39 13.61 14.62
N SER A 348 4.66 13.38 14.26
CA SER A 348 5.32 12.09 14.42
C SER A 348 6.27 12.09 15.60
N ASN A 349 6.24 11.02 16.38
CA ASN A 349 7.21 10.74 17.44
C ASN A 349 8.00 9.45 17.17
N GLY A 350 7.99 8.98 15.91
CA GLY A 350 8.73 7.83 15.47
C GLY A 350 10.23 8.03 15.48
N SER A 351 10.96 6.95 15.31
CA SER A 351 12.41 7.00 15.13
C SER A 351 12.86 5.93 14.13
N TYR A 352 13.89 6.28 13.36
CA TYR A 352 14.54 5.33 12.48
C TYR A 352 15.45 4.40 13.30
N TYR A 353 15.19 3.11 13.27
CA TYR A 353 15.88 2.14 14.13
C TYR A 353 17.38 2.02 13.87
N PHE A 354 17.85 2.36 12.67
CA PHE A 354 19.22 2.04 12.26
C PHE A 354 20.09 3.25 11.96
N ASP A 355 19.54 4.43 11.69
CA ASP A 355 20.28 5.51 11.06
C ASP A 355 20.26 6.83 11.80
N ILE A 356 19.13 7.26 12.33
CA ILE A 356 18.97 8.55 13.00
C ILE A 356 18.72 8.33 14.48
N LYS A 357 19.39 9.13 15.31
CA LYS A 357 19.27 9.13 16.77
C LYS A 357 18.96 10.52 17.27
N ALA A 358 17.85 11.08 16.81
CA ALA A 358 17.33 12.31 17.39
C ALA A 358 16.50 12.02 18.65
N SER A 359 16.31 13.00 19.48
CA SER A 359 15.50 12.87 20.69
C SER A 359 14.02 13.10 20.39
N GLY A 360 13.15 12.22 20.90
CA GLY A 360 11.70 12.41 20.90
C GLY A 360 11.09 12.58 19.50
N SER A 361 10.16 13.50 19.42
CA SER A 361 9.38 13.79 18.23
C SER A 361 10.16 14.42 17.07
N MET A 362 11.38 14.91 17.32
CA MET A 362 12.21 15.54 16.29
C MET A 362 13.00 14.58 15.41
N ASN A 363 12.83 13.28 15.62
CA ASN A 363 13.60 12.26 14.89
C ASN A 363 13.04 11.94 13.50
N MET A 364 11.73 12.05 13.32
CA MET A 364 11.03 11.77 12.07
C MET A 364 9.89 12.79 11.89
N ASN A 365 10.00 13.65 10.89
CA ASN A 365 9.02 14.70 10.63
C ASN A 365 8.20 14.40 9.38
N GLU A 366 6.93 14.04 9.58
CA GLU A 366 6.07 13.58 8.48
C GLU A 366 5.74 14.67 7.47
N GLU A 367 5.75 15.95 7.84
CA GLU A 367 5.55 17.04 6.88
C GLU A 367 6.60 17.07 5.76
N TRP A 368 7.80 16.52 6.00
CA TRP A 368 8.92 16.55 5.06
C TRP A 368 9.10 15.25 4.26
N PHE A 369 8.14 14.35 4.30
CA PHE A 369 8.23 13.05 3.61
C PHE A 369 8.03 13.13 2.10
N GLY A 370 7.43 14.18 1.59
CA GLY A 370 7.23 14.36 0.16
C GLY A 370 8.54 14.23 -0.64
N ILE A 371 8.50 13.49 -1.75
CA ILE A 371 9.59 13.50 -2.75
C ILE A 371 9.45 14.65 -3.74
N VAL A 372 8.34 15.37 -3.67
CA VAL A 372 8.04 16.63 -4.34
C VAL A 372 7.59 17.64 -3.31
N ALA A 373 8.26 18.77 -3.24
CA ALA A 373 7.85 19.89 -2.42
C ALA A 373 6.80 20.75 -3.12
N GLN A 374 6.14 21.60 -2.34
CA GLN A 374 5.20 22.60 -2.82
C GLN A 374 5.74 24.01 -2.51
N SER A 375 5.37 24.99 -3.31
CA SER A 375 5.55 26.41 -2.98
C SER A 375 4.21 27.12 -2.99
N GLU A 376 4.13 28.29 -2.33
CA GLU A 376 2.93 29.15 -2.33
C GLU A 376 2.61 29.71 -3.73
N GLU A 377 3.59 29.73 -4.65
CA GLU A 377 3.37 30.11 -6.03
C GLU A 377 2.39 29.13 -6.71
N LEU A 378 1.38 29.68 -7.39
CA LEU A 378 0.43 28.85 -8.12
C LEU A 378 0.84 28.66 -9.57
N GLU A 379 0.81 27.41 -10.03
CA GLU A 379 0.98 27.02 -11.42
C GLU A 379 -0.23 26.15 -11.83
N ASN A 380 -0.95 26.56 -12.87
CA ASN A 380 -2.19 25.92 -13.32
C ASN A 380 -3.26 25.81 -12.21
N GLY A 381 -3.31 26.78 -11.28
CA GLY A 381 -4.29 26.84 -10.20
C GLY A 381 -3.97 25.99 -8.97
N ILE A 382 -2.86 25.28 -8.96
CA ILE A 382 -2.38 24.49 -7.82
C ILE A 382 -1.03 25.02 -7.34
N ASN A 383 -0.64 24.71 -6.10
CA ASN A 383 0.70 25.01 -5.62
C ASN A 383 1.76 24.38 -6.52
N LYS A 384 2.74 25.18 -6.92
CA LYS A 384 3.81 24.73 -7.82
C LYS A 384 4.56 23.54 -7.25
N ARG A 385 4.76 22.52 -8.07
CA ARG A 385 5.47 21.27 -7.73
C ARG A 385 6.95 21.41 -7.96
N ILE A 386 7.74 21.13 -6.93
CA ILE A 386 9.22 21.22 -6.94
C ILE A 386 9.79 19.84 -6.60
N PRO A 387 10.17 19.03 -7.61
CA PRO A 387 10.78 17.73 -7.36
C PRO A 387 12.06 17.86 -6.54
N LYS A 388 12.12 17.13 -5.40
CA LYS A 388 13.29 17.05 -4.53
C LYS A 388 14.36 16.12 -5.12
N LYS A 389 15.53 16.07 -4.52
CA LYS A 389 16.64 15.20 -4.97
C LYS A 389 16.24 13.73 -5.04
N ALA A 390 15.44 13.26 -4.08
CA ALA A 390 14.94 11.89 -4.05
C ALA A 390 14.16 11.49 -5.32
N TYR A 391 13.34 12.39 -5.87
CA TYR A 391 12.63 12.18 -7.14
C TYR A 391 13.60 11.80 -8.27
N TYR A 392 14.69 12.55 -8.44
CA TYR A 392 15.65 12.31 -9.52
C TYR A 392 16.48 11.04 -9.28
N VAL A 393 16.92 10.80 -8.06
CA VAL A 393 17.72 9.62 -7.70
C VAL A 393 16.91 8.34 -7.93
N ILE A 394 15.65 8.30 -7.50
CA ILE A 394 14.80 7.13 -7.67
C ILE A 394 14.40 6.95 -9.14
N ARG A 395 14.14 8.03 -9.88
CA ARG A 395 13.93 7.98 -11.32
C ARG A 395 15.08 7.28 -12.05
N GLU A 396 16.31 7.67 -11.77
CA GLU A 396 17.49 7.05 -12.40
C GLU A 396 17.69 5.61 -11.95
N PHE A 397 17.45 5.31 -10.67
CA PHE A 397 17.49 3.94 -10.16
C PHE A 397 16.46 3.03 -10.85
N TRP A 398 15.22 3.48 -11.02
CA TRP A 398 14.18 2.68 -11.67
C TRP A 398 14.41 2.44 -13.16
N LYS A 399 15.12 3.35 -13.84
CA LYS A 399 15.54 3.15 -15.24
C LYS A 399 16.63 2.08 -15.37
N ASN A 400 17.61 2.10 -14.46
CA ASN A 400 18.76 1.23 -14.48
C ASN A 400 19.09 0.70 -13.08
N PRO A 401 18.35 -0.30 -12.56
CA PRO A 401 18.56 -0.82 -11.21
C PRO A 401 19.94 -1.46 -11.05
N VAL A 402 20.87 -0.78 -10.37
CA VAL A 402 22.21 -1.29 -10.07
C VAL A 402 22.19 -1.89 -8.67
N LEU A 403 22.21 -3.22 -8.56
CA LEU A 403 22.17 -3.93 -7.28
C LEU A 403 23.57 -4.21 -6.69
N ASP A 404 24.59 -4.42 -7.54
CA ASP A 404 25.96 -4.61 -7.10
C ASP A 404 26.74 -3.28 -7.10
N ILE A 405 26.81 -2.62 -5.97
CA ILE A 405 27.87 -1.63 -5.76
C ILE A 405 29.15 -2.42 -5.51
N LYS A 406 29.91 -2.73 -6.55
CA LYS A 406 31.34 -2.94 -6.38
C LYS A 406 31.85 -1.69 -5.69
N LYS A 407 32.38 -1.86 -4.45
CA LYS A 407 32.94 -0.80 -3.63
C LYS A 407 33.72 0.16 -4.53
N LYS A 408 33.15 1.29 -4.89
CA LYS A 408 33.95 2.44 -5.30
C LYS A 408 34.70 2.84 -4.04
N THR A 409 35.89 2.31 -3.87
CA THR A 409 36.85 2.82 -2.91
C THR A 409 37.10 4.27 -3.29
N VAL A 410 36.44 5.17 -2.59
CA VAL A 410 36.87 6.56 -2.56
C VAL A 410 38.22 6.52 -1.87
N LYS A 411 39.29 6.65 -2.65
CA LYS A 411 40.61 6.92 -2.08
C LYS A 411 40.50 8.28 -1.40
N PRO A 412 40.79 8.39 -0.11
CA PRO A 412 40.87 9.70 0.52
C PRO A 412 42.01 10.48 -0.17
N LYS A 413 41.72 11.69 -0.59
CA LYS A 413 42.70 12.68 -0.96
C LYS A 413 43.23 13.36 0.29
#